data_f93cb862bed3726032a00bfce15ee2cb
#
_entry.id   f93cb862bed3726032a00bfce15ee2cb
#
_cell.length_a   1.000
_cell.length_b   1.000
_cell.length_c   1.000
_cell.angle_alpha   90.00
_cell.angle_beta   90.00
_cell.angle_gamma   90.00
#
_symmetry.space_group_name_H-M   'P 1'
#
loop_
_entity.id
_entity.type
_entity.pdbx_description
1 polymer ?
#
loop_
_entity_poly.entity_id
_entity_poly.type
_entity_poly.pdbx_seq_one_letter_code
_entity_poly.pdbx_strand_id
1 'polypeptide(L)'
;MKYQVFGILWTVFNLALMLVMGIVGIYLLWLVIKALRVYINSHEVREEKKATRKSLAEALRENCVRCKMTQEFVSETIGVSRQAVSKWENGTSDPNTSNLIALAKLYGISAEELLKNVEHSAGTAKPNEGSEKTV
;
A
#
# COMPACT_ATOMS: atom_id res chain seq x y z
N MET A 1 3.60 3.32 69.20
CA MET A 1 4.32 4.10 68.18
C MET A 1 4.92 3.25 67.05
N LYS A 2 5.55 2.10 67.27
CA LYS A 2 6.22 1.27 66.21
C LYS A 2 5.21 0.73 65.17
N TYR A 3 4.00 0.32 65.55
CA TYR A 3 3.00 -0.23 64.62
C TYR A 3 2.35 0.82 63.69
N GLN A 4 2.28 2.07 64.12
CA GLN A 4 1.76 3.17 63.31
C GLN A 4 2.71 3.53 62.17
N VAL A 5 4.02 3.57 62.46
CA VAL A 5 5.05 3.84 61.47
C VAL A 5 5.13 2.72 60.42
N PHE A 6 4.98 1.46 60.85
CA PHE A 6 4.94 0.31 59.92
C PHE A 6 3.72 0.35 58.97
N GLY A 7 2.55 0.72 59.50
CA GLY A 7 1.32 0.87 58.68
C GLY A 7 1.45 1.97 57.64
N ILE A 8 2.03 3.11 57.97
CA ILE A 8 2.26 4.20 57.02
C ILE A 8 3.27 3.78 55.94
N LEU A 9 4.36 3.15 56.29
CA LEU A 9 5.32 2.65 55.30
C LEU A 9 4.70 1.64 54.35
N TRP A 10 3.86 0.73 54.86
CA TRP A 10 3.15 -0.25 54.06
C TRP A 10 2.19 0.40 53.05
N THR A 11 1.42 1.39 53.47
CA THR A 11 0.49 2.12 52.57
C THR A 11 1.23 2.92 51.50
N VAL A 12 2.32 3.60 51.87
CA VAL A 12 3.15 4.34 50.90
C VAL A 12 3.80 3.39 49.88
N PHE A 13 4.27 2.24 50.31
CA PHE A 13 4.82 1.22 49.40
C PHE A 13 3.78 0.70 48.39
N ASN A 14 2.57 0.37 48.87
CA ASN A 14 1.49 -0.08 47.99
C ASN A 14 1.06 1.02 46.99
N LEU A 15 0.99 2.28 47.45
CA LEU A 15 0.66 3.40 46.55
C LEU A 15 1.73 3.58 45.48
N ALA A 16 3.01 3.53 45.85
CA ALA A 16 4.11 3.60 44.89
C ALA A 16 4.08 2.44 43.88
N LEU A 17 3.78 1.22 44.34
CA LEU A 17 3.62 0.06 43.47
C LEU A 17 2.47 0.23 42.46
N MET A 18 1.33 0.74 42.91
CA MET A 18 0.19 1.04 42.01
C MET A 18 0.55 2.08 40.95
N LEU A 19 1.30 3.13 41.32
CA LEU A 19 1.74 4.14 40.34
C LEU A 19 2.68 3.54 39.30
N VAL A 20 3.65 2.73 39.73
CA VAL A 20 4.58 2.05 38.80
C VAL A 20 3.81 1.13 37.83
N MET A 21 2.90 0.32 38.33
CA MET A 21 2.08 -0.58 37.50
C MET A 21 1.19 0.20 36.52
N GLY A 22 0.64 1.35 36.94
CA GLY A 22 -0.11 2.26 36.06
C GLY A 22 0.75 2.81 34.90
N ILE A 23 1.95 3.29 35.22
CA ILE A 23 2.87 3.81 34.20
C ILE A 23 3.28 2.71 33.21
N VAL A 24 3.60 1.51 33.68
CA VAL A 24 3.93 0.35 32.84
C VAL A 24 2.74 -0.02 31.95
N GLY A 25 1.52 -0.02 32.47
CA GLY A 25 0.31 -0.30 31.70
C GLY A 25 0.09 0.70 30.57
N ILE A 26 0.25 2.01 30.84
CA ILE A 26 0.14 3.07 29.84
C ILE A 26 1.24 2.92 28.78
N TYR A 27 2.47 2.61 29.18
CA TYR A 27 3.57 2.40 28.26
C TYR A 27 3.33 1.21 27.32
N LEU A 28 2.85 0.10 27.85
CA LEU A 28 2.48 -1.08 27.05
C LEU A 28 1.34 -0.77 26.05
N LEU A 29 0.32 -0.06 26.52
CA LEU A 29 -0.79 0.38 25.66
C LEU A 29 -0.28 1.27 24.51
N TRP A 30 0.62 2.20 24.81
CA TRP A 30 1.23 3.06 23.80
C TRP A 30 2.04 2.25 22.77
N LEU A 31 2.80 1.23 23.21
CA LEU A 31 3.53 0.32 22.31
C LEU A 31 2.58 -0.46 21.40
N VAL A 32 1.47 -0.97 21.93
CA VAL A 32 0.45 -1.69 21.11
C VAL A 32 -0.16 -0.76 20.08
N ILE A 33 -0.56 0.46 20.45
CA ILE A 33 -1.11 1.45 19.51
C ILE A 33 -0.10 1.79 18.42
N LYS A 34 1.18 1.95 18.79
CA LYS A 34 2.26 2.22 17.82
C LYS A 34 2.43 1.05 16.83
N ALA A 35 2.43 -0.17 17.32
CA ALA A 35 2.54 -1.37 16.49
C ALA A 35 1.34 -1.51 15.54
N LEU A 36 0.12 -1.27 16.02
CA LEU A 36 -1.09 -1.29 15.21
C LEU A 36 -1.07 -0.22 14.11
N ARG A 37 -0.63 1.00 14.42
CA ARG A 37 -0.51 2.07 13.40
C ARG A 37 0.46 1.68 12.27
N VAL A 38 1.60 1.09 12.61
CA VAL A 38 2.56 0.62 11.60
C VAL A 38 1.95 -0.47 10.73
N TYR A 39 1.19 -1.40 11.33
CA TYR A 39 0.53 -2.48 10.61
C TYR A 39 -0.55 -1.97 9.66
N ILE A 40 -1.42 -1.07 10.11
CA ILE A 40 -2.50 -0.48 9.31
C ILE A 40 -1.92 0.32 8.14
N ASN A 41 -0.94 1.20 8.39
CA ASN A 41 -0.32 2.01 7.35
C ASN A 41 0.39 1.16 6.27
N SER A 42 0.98 0.02 6.66
CA SER A 42 1.60 -0.90 5.70
C SER A 42 0.58 -1.61 4.81
N HIS A 43 -0.64 -1.83 5.30
CA HIS A 43 -1.73 -2.45 4.55
C HIS A 43 -2.28 -1.49 3.49
N GLU A 44 -2.56 -0.23 3.87
CA GLU A 44 -3.04 0.81 2.94
C GLU A 44 -2.07 1.03 1.77
N VAL A 45 -0.78 1.20 2.06
CA VAL A 45 0.26 1.36 1.02
C VAL A 45 0.33 0.15 0.06
N ARG A 46 0.05 -1.06 0.55
CA ARG A 46 0.02 -2.26 -0.31
C ARG A 46 -1.18 -2.26 -1.25
N GLU A 47 -2.34 -1.86 -0.78
CA GLU A 47 -3.55 -1.82 -1.61
C GLU A 47 -3.47 -0.69 -2.65
N GLU A 48 -2.96 0.49 -2.30
CA GLU A 48 -2.70 1.57 -3.26
C GLU A 48 -1.70 1.13 -4.35
N LYS A 49 -0.62 0.45 -3.98
CA LYS A 49 0.33 -0.10 -4.95
C LYS A 49 -0.30 -1.13 -5.88
N LYS A 50 -1.20 -1.98 -5.38
CA LYS A 50 -1.92 -2.95 -6.23
C LYS A 50 -2.87 -2.25 -7.19
N ALA A 51 -3.61 -1.25 -6.73
CA ALA A 51 -4.51 -0.46 -7.57
C ALA A 51 -3.74 0.25 -8.68
N THR A 52 -2.63 0.90 -8.35
CA THR A 52 -1.75 1.57 -9.32
C THR A 52 -1.17 0.59 -10.34
N ARG A 53 -0.73 -0.59 -9.92
CA ARG A 53 -0.24 -1.64 -10.84
C ARG A 53 -1.31 -2.12 -11.79
N LYS A 54 -2.52 -2.32 -11.29
CA LYS A 54 -3.65 -2.78 -12.11
C LYS A 54 -3.99 -1.75 -13.16
N SER A 55 -4.07 -0.46 -12.81
CA SER A 55 -4.37 0.60 -13.76
C SER A 55 -3.25 0.80 -14.80
N LEU A 56 -1.98 0.67 -14.42
CA LEU A 56 -0.86 0.68 -15.36
C LEU A 56 -0.92 -0.50 -16.33
N ALA A 57 -1.21 -1.70 -15.82
CA ALA A 57 -1.35 -2.90 -16.64
C ALA A 57 -2.49 -2.75 -17.68
N GLU A 58 -3.62 -2.21 -17.28
CA GLU A 58 -4.73 -1.89 -18.19
C GLU A 58 -4.32 -0.88 -19.26
N ALA A 59 -3.63 0.21 -18.87
CA ALA A 59 -3.15 1.21 -19.81
C ALA A 59 -2.13 0.63 -20.82
N LEU A 60 -1.22 -0.23 -20.37
CA LEU A 60 -0.27 -0.91 -21.25
C LEU A 60 -0.96 -1.82 -22.24
N ARG A 61 -1.92 -2.61 -21.77
CA ARG A 61 -2.71 -3.53 -22.59
C ARG A 61 -3.56 -2.80 -23.62
N GLU A 62 -4.26 -1.73 -23.20
CA GLU A 62 -5.07 -0.92 -24.13
C GLU A 62 -4.23 -0.29 -25.25
N ASN A 63 -3.05 0.25 -24.92
CA ASN A 63 -2.14 0.82 -25.91
C ASN A 63 -1.58 -0.25 -26.85
N CYS A 64 -1.24 -1.43 -26.33
CA CYS A 64 -0.80 -2.57 -27.14
C CYS A 64 -1.88 -2.98 -28.17
N VAL A 65 -3.14 -3.09 -27.73
CA VAL A 65 -4.28 -3.42 -28.58
C VAL A 65 -4.57 -2.29 -29.60
N ARG A 66 -4.56 -1.04 -29.14
CA ARG A 66 -4.75 0.14 -29.97
C ARG A 66 -3.75 0.21 -31.13
N CYS A 67 -2.50 -0.08 -30.83
CA CYS A 67 -1.42 -0.10 -31.82
C CYS A 67 -1.36 -1.41 -32.61
N LYS A 68 -2.23 -2.39 -32.34
CA LYS A 68 -2.26 -3.72 -32.97
C LYS A 68 -0.91 -4.45 -32.86
N MET A 69 -0.22 -4.26 -31.74
CA MET A 69 1.08 -4.88 -31.47
C MET A 69 0.89 -6.17 -30.68
N THR A 70 1.79 -7.13 -30.88
CA THR A 70 1.86 -8.35 -30.07
C THR A 70 2.88 -8.21 -28.95
N GLN A 71 2.72 -8.93 -27.86
CA GLN A 71 3.70 -8.96 -26.76
C GLN A 71 5.11 -9.35 -27.25
N GLU A 72 5.19 -10.19 -28.28
CA GLU A 72 6.42 -10.61 -28.92
C GLU A 72 7.11 -9.42 -29.60
N PHE A 73 6.39 -8.71 -30.46
CA PHE A 73 6.89 -7.51 -31.13
C PHE A 73 7.35 -6.43 -30.14
N VAL A 74 6.55 -6.17 -29.10
CA VAL A 74 6.90 -5.21 -28.05
C VAL A 74 8.19 -5.63 -27.35
N SER A 75 8.30 -6.89 -26.97
CA SER A 75 9.48 -7.41 -26.26
C SER A 75 10.77 -7.33 -27.07
N GLU A 76 10.72 -7.67 -28.34
CA GLU A 76 11.84 -7.56 -29.26
C GLU A 76 12.26 -6.10 -29.48
N THR A 77 11.30 -5.20 -29.66
CA THR A 77 11.55 -3.78 -29.93
C THR A 77 12.23 -3.07 -28.76
N ILE A 78 11.82 -3.37 -27.53
CA ILE A 78 12.38 -2.73 -26.33
C ILE A 78 13.51 -3.55 -25.68
N GLY A 79 13.84 -4.71 -26.21
CA GLY A 79 14.97 -5.53 -25.76
C GLY A 79 14.73 -6.25 -24.42
N VAL A 80 13.52 -6.74 -24.17
CA VAL A 80 13.15 -7.48 -22.95
C VAL A 80 12.56 -8.84 -23.30
N SER A 81 12.36 -9.71 -22.31
CA SER A 81 11.71 -11.00 -22.55
C SER A 81 10.18 -10.81 -22.72
N ARG A 82 9.55 -11.62 -23.56
CA ARG A 82 8.08 -11.68 -23.70
C ARG A 82 7.38 -11.90 -22.36
N GLN A 83 8.00 -12.70 -21.49
CA GLN A 83 7.45 -12.94 -20.14
C GLN A 83 7.42 -11.66 -19.29
N ALA A 84 8.38 -10.75 -19.44
CA ALA A 84 8.39 -9.48 -18.75
C ALA A 84 7.20 -8.62 -19.21
N VAL A 85 7.00 -8.48 -20.52
CA VAL A 85 5.86 -7.73 -21.10
C VAL A 85 4.53 -8.32 -20.61
N SER A 86 4.39 -9.64 -20.66
CA SER A 86 3.20 -10.34 -20.16
C SER A 86 2.93 -10.06 -18.67
N LYS A 87 3.97 -10.05 -17.83
CA LYS A 87 3.83 -9.72 -16.40
C LYS A 87 3.39 -8.27 -16.16
N TRP A 88 3.85 -7.33 -16.98
CA TRP A 88 3.46 -5.93 -16.90
C TRP A 88 2.00 -5.73 -17.31
N GLU A 89 1.57 -6.32 -18.41
CA GLU A 89 0.18 -6.28 -18.89
C GLU A 89 -0.82 -7.00 -17.97
N ASN A 90 -0.35 -7.94 -17.16
CA ASN A 90 -1.16 -8.64 -16.16
C ASN A 90 -1.06 -8.02 -14.75
N GLY A 91 -0.27 -6.96 -14.57
CA GLY A 91 -0.11 -6.28 -13.28
C GLY A 91 0.62 -7.09 -12.22
N THR A 92 1.35 -8.16 -12.61
CA THR A 92 2.14 -8.97 -11.68
C THR A 92 3.50 -8.37 -11.36
N SER A 93 4.04 -7.53 -12.24
CA SER A 93 5.23 -6.72 -11.99
C SER A 93 5.15 -5.39 -12.73
N ASP A 94 5.97 -4.43 -12.35
CA ASP A 94 6.04 -3.12 -12.99
C ASP A 94 7.25 -3.06 -13.93
N PRO A 95 7.14 -2.36 -15.09
CA PRO A 95 8.30 -2.01 -15.86
C PRO A 95 9.16 -0.99 -15.08
N ASN A 96 10.46 -1.05 -15.23
CA ASN A 96 11.33 0.01 -14.73
C ASN A 96 11.13 1.30 -15.56
N THR A 97 11.62 2.42 -15.05
CA THR A 97 11.43 3.74 -15.68
C THR A 97 11.95 3.77 -17.13
N SER A 98 13.08 3.12 -17.43
CA SER A 98 13.64 3.08 -18.77
C SER A 98 12.72 2.30 -19.72
N ASN A 99 12.18 1.17 -19.29
CA ASN A 99 11.24 0.38 -20.07
C ASN A 99 9.89 1.10 -20.25
N LEU A 100 9.44 1.83 -19.23
CA LEU A 100 8.22 2.63 -19.31
C LEU A 100 8.34 3.73 -20.39
N ILE A 101 9.46 4.44 -20.44
CA ILE A 101 9.77 5.45 -21.46
C ILE A 101 9.86 4.81 -22.85
N ALA A 102 10.49 3.64 -22.97
CA ALA A 102 10.59 2.91 -24.23
C ALA A 102 9.20 2.46 -24.73
N LEU A 103 8.35 1.96 -23.84
CA LEU A 103 6.95 1.59 -24.15
C LEU A 103 6.13 2.80 -24.61
N ALA A 104 6.22 3.93 -23.91
CA ALA A 104 5.54 5.16 -24.29
C ALA A 104 5.93 5.62 -25.70
N LYS A 105 7.24 5.63 -26.00
CA LYS A 105 7.75 5.93 -27.32
C LYS A 105 7.24 4.97 -28.40
N LEU A 106 7.22 3.67 -28.08
CA LEU A 106 6.74 2.64 -29.01
C LEU A 106 5.24 2.82 -29.31
N TYR A 107 4.45 3.19 -28.32
CA TYR A 107 3.00 3.44 -28.48
C TYR A 107 2.70 4.81 -29.07
N GLY A 108 3.70 5.68 -29.27
CA GLY A 108 3.53 7.03 -29.83
C GLY A 108 2.86 8.02 -28.89
N ILE A 109 2.99 7.80 -27.57
CA ILE A 109 2.44 8.66 -26.52
C ILE A 109 3.56 9.15 -25.59
N SER A 110 3.30 10.19 -24.79
CA SER A 110 4.24 10.61 -23.77
C SER A 110 4.19 9.68 -22.55
N ALA A 111 5.32 9.56 -21.83
CA ALA A 111 5.33 8.79 -20.58
C ALA A 111 4.37 9.39 -19.53
N GLU A 112 4.19 10.71 -19.52
CA GLU A 112 3.19 11.40 -18.69
C GLU A 112 1.76 10.99 -19.04
N GLU A 113 1.43 10.89 -20.32
CA GLU A 113 0.10 10.48 -20.77
C GLU A 113 -0.20 9.03 -20.39
N LEU A 114 0.80 8.14 -20.50
CA LEU A 114 0.69 6.77 -20.04
C LEU A 114 0.41 6.69 -18.53
N LEU A 115 1.01 7.58 -17.73
CA LEU A 115 0.82 7.64 -16.27
C LEU A 115 -0.46 8.37 -15.85
N LYS A 116 -0.93 9.38 -16.60
CA LYS A 116 -2.22 10.06 -16.31
C LYS A 116 -3.40 9.11 -16.38
N ASN A 117 -3.38 8.17 -17.29
CA ASN A 117 -4.40 7.12 -17.36
C ASN A 117 -4.40 6.21 -16.13
N VAL A 118 -3.24 6.06 -15.47
CA VAL A 118 -3.10 5.33 -14.21
C VAL A 118 -3.77 6.07 -13.04
N GLU A 119 -3.61 7.38 -12.94
CA GLU A 119 -4.22 8.21 -11.90
C GLU A 119 -5.75 8.28 -12.03
N HIS A 120 -6.27 8.41 -13.25
CA HIS A 120 -7.71 8.42 -13.51
C HIS A 120 -8.38 7.09 -13.14
N SER A 121 -7.77 5.97 -13.45
CA SER A 121 -8.32 4.65 -13.12
C SER A 121 -8.22 4.33 -11.62
N ALA A 122 -7.20 4.83 -10.92
CA ALA A 122 -7.08 4.69 -9.48
C ALA A 122 -8.10 5.54 -8.70
N GLY A 123 -8.46 6.72 -9.23
CA GLY A 123 -9.43 7.64 -8.62
C GLY A 123 -10.90 7.24 -8.75
N THR A 124 -11.23 6.33 -9.68
CA THR A 124 -12.61 5.83 -9.89
C THR A 124 -12.96 4.58 -9.08
N ALA A 125 -12.00 3.96 -8.42
CA ALA A 125 -12.25 2.89 -7.46
C ALA A 125 -12.71 3.48 -6.11
N LYS A 126 -13.88 4.16 -6.07
CA LYS A 126 -14.60 4.43 -4.83
C LYS A 126 -14.97 3.10 -4.19
N PRO A 127 -14.84 2.97 -2.84
CA PRO A 127 -15.39 1.82 -2.14
C PRO A 127 -16.89 1.77 -2.43
N ASN A 128 -17.35 0.62 -2.85
CA ASN A 128 -18.76 0.31 -3.02
C ASN A 128 -19.48 0.51 -1.67
N GLU A 129 -20.09 1.68 -1.49
CA GLU A 129 -21.04 1.88 -0.40
C GLU A 129 -22.19 0.92 -0.62
N GLY A 130 -22.35 0.04 0.36
CA GLY A 130 -23.29 -1.04 0.35
C GLY A 130 -24.69 -0.61 -0.05
N SER A 131 -25.28 -1.36 -0.94
CA SER A 131 -26.70 -1.36 -1.21
C SER A 131 -27.47 -1.70 0.08
N GLU A 132 -27.91 -0.67 0.79
CA GLU A 132 -28.93 -0.78 1.80
C GLU A 132 -30.23 -1.15 1.09
N LYS A 133 -30.55 -2.42 1.15
CA LYS A 133 -31.89 -2.91 0.81
C LYS A 133 -32.85 -2.44 1.88
N THR A 134 -33.62 -1.42 1.59
CA THR A 134 -34.88 -1.15 2.27
C THR A 134 -35.94 -2.09 1.72
N VAL A 135 -36.51 -2.87 2.62
CA VAL A 135 -37.78 -3.57 2.46
C VAL A 135 -38.91 -2.58 2.44
#